data_9150c3174a21bd1201a445421b04ae0b
#
_entry.id   9150c3174a21bd1201a445421b04ae0b
#
_cell.length_a   1.000
_cell.length_b   1.000
_cell.length_c   1.000
_cell.angle_alpha   90.00
_cell.angle_beta   90.00
_cell.angle_gamma   90.00
#
_symmetry.space_group_name_H-M   'P 1'
#
loop_
_entity.id
_entity.type
_entity.pdbx_description
1 polymer ?
#
loop_
_entity_poly.entity_id
_entity_poly.type
_entity_poly.pdbx_seq_one_letter_code
_entity_poly.pdbx_strand_id
1 'polypeptide(L)'
;MRLRARVGVAVCMVLGAVALFKGFDGGLKDKSANAYNNELASNGPYSFFQAYRLNELSFQRFYRTLPQSEIRELVQHEVDEGAQASSAVITKTALAPSANVRPAQVVASGPEKRLNVVLIMVESLSADYLGVFGNKKNLTPKLDKLAEESLLLTNLYAIGTRTVRGLEALSAGLPPLPGQSIVRRPNNGNLFTLGSVLRERGYLTKFIYGGFGYFDNMNAYFAANGYEIIDRSSMPREKVGFANVWGVADEFLLNRTLEELDASHAAGKPVFAHVMTTSNHRPYTFPAGRIDLPSKSGRNGAVKYTDYAIGTFIEQARSKPWFDDTIFIVMADHCASSAGKEKLSIPKYHIPALVYAPKHVKPGRLDRLASQIDFPPTILAMLQMSYPSLFLGHDLTRSDHEEQRAFISNYQEIGYLRIGDDGAKRFVVLSPKKKVNVYRVAEDGETLLMEEGHEDLVREALVYY
;
A
#
# COMPACT_ATOMS: atom_id res chain seq x y z
N MET A 1 46.07 -18.57 -35.77
CA MET A 1 46.09 -17.13 -35.34
C MET A 1 47.27 -16.95 -34.36
N ARG A 2 48.20 -16.00 -34.61
CA ARG A 2 49.31 -15.70 -33.68
C ARG A 2 48.72 -15.11 -32.38
N LEU A 3 49.38 -15.36 -31.23
CA LEU A 3 48.92 -14.93 -29.90
C LEU A 3 48.50 -13.44 -29.86
N ARG A 4 49.30 -12.57 -30.45
CA ARG A 4 49.00 -11.12 -30.57
C ARG A 4 47.66 -10.82 -31.28
N ALA A 5 47.32 -11.58 -32.33
CA ALA A 5 46.04 -11.39 -33.02
C ALA A 5 44.84 -11.87 -32.15
N ARG A 6 45.00 -12.95 -31.38
CA ARG A 6 43.97 -13.43 -30.44
C ARG A 6 43.73 -12.41 -29.31
N VAL A 7 44.82 -11.84 -28.75
CA VAL A 7 44.73 -10.79 -27.74
C VAL A 7 44.08 -9.54 -28.31
N GLY A 8 44.44 -9.13 -29.55
CA GLY A 8 43.80 -7.98 -30.20
C GLY A 8 42.27 -8.15 -30.39
N VAL A 9 41.86 -9.34 -30.87
CA VAL A 9 40.43 -9.65 -31.00
C VAL A 9 39.72 -9.64 -29.64
N ALA A 10 40.29 -10.23 -28.61
CA ALA A 10 39.72 -10.23 -27.27
C ALA A 10 39.55 -8.81 -26.71
N VAL A 11 40.55 -7.95 -26.88
CA VAL A 11 40.52 -6.54 -26.47
C VAL A 11 39.42 -5.78 -27.25
N CYS A 12 39.31 -5.96 -28.56
CA CYS A 12 38.27 -5.36 -29.36
C CYS A 12 36.86 -5.83 -28.94
N MET A 13 36.68 -7.10 -28.62
CA MET A 13 35.43 -7.64 -28.11
C MET A 13 35.04 -7.02 -26.75
N VAL A 14 35.99 -6.90 -25.82
CA VAL A 14 35.78 -6.26 -24.52
C VAL A 14 35.46 -4.79 -24.68
N LEU A 15 36.20 -4.06 -25.51
CA LEU A 15 35.94 -2.65 -25.78
C LEU A 15 34.57 -2.45 -26.46
N GLY A 16 34.23 -3.31 -27.42
CA GLY A 16 32.90 -3.33 -28.05
C GLY A 16 31.79 -3.59 -27.05
N ALA A 17 31.96 -4.57 -26.15
CA ALA A 17 31.02 -4.87 -25.08
C ALA A 17 30.85 -3.69 -24.12
N VAL A 18 31.96 -3.02 -23.72
CA VAL A 18 31.92 -1.83 -22.88
C VAL A 18 31.25 -0.65 -23.58
N ALA A 19 31.51 -0.45 -24.86
CA ALA A 19 30.89 0.62 -25.65
C ALA A 19 29.38 0.38 -25.78
N LEU A 20 28.96 -0.85 -26.11
CA LEU A 20 27.55 -1.24 -26.14
C LEU A 20 26.89 -1.07 -24.76
N PHE A 21 27.57 -1.48 -23.70
CA PHE A 21 27.07 -1.37 -22.34
C PHE A 21 26.88 0.07 -21.84
N LYS A 22 27.74 1.00 -22.29
CA LYS A 22 27.63 2.44 -21.98
C LYS A 22 26.72 3.21 -22.93
N GLY A 23 26.67 2.80 -24.19
CA GLY A 23 25.93 3.49 -25.23
C GLY A 23 24.46 3.05 -25.39
N PHE A 24 24.16 1.81 -25.00
CA PHE A 24 22.78 1.32 -24.99
C PHE A 24 22.15 1.55 -23.64
N ASP A 25 21.17 2.42 -23.59
CA ASP A 25 20.30 2.57 -22.41
C ASP A 25 18.91 1.99 -22.68
N GLY A 26 18.17 1.69 -21.59
CA GLY A 26 16.82 1.14 -21.69
C GLY A 26 15.81 2.02 -22.41
N GLY A 27 16.13 3.29 -22.68
CA GLY A 27 15.27 4.24 -23.38
C GLY A 27 15.13 3.97 -24.89
N LEU A 28 15.95 3.09 -25.47
CA LEU A 28 15.81 2.72 -26.88
C LEU A 28 14.51 1.96 -27.18
N LYS A 29 13.93 1.28 -26.20
CA LYS A 29 12.62 0.63 -26.32
C LYS A 29 11.45 1.62 -26.23
N ASP A 30 11.66 2.75 -25.52
CA ASP A 30 10.62 3.73 -25.17
C ASP A 30 10.34 4.71 -26.32
N LYS A 31 10.02 4.18 -27.52
CA LYS A 31 9.73 4.97 -28.72
C LYS A 31 8.24 5.19 -28.96
N SER A 32 7.40 4.41 -28.33
CA SER A 32 5.94 4.50 -28.43
C SER A 32 5.38 5.25 -27.22
N ALA A 33 4.33 6.02 -27.43
CA ALA A 33 3.53 6.59 -26.34
C ALA A 33 2.75 5.50 -25.56
N ASN A 34 2.69 4.28 -26.08
CA ASN A 34 2.01 3.15 -25.44
C ASN A 34 3.03 2.22 -24.75
N ALA A 35 2.97 2.14 -23.42
CA ALA A 35 3.88 1.35 -22.59
C ALA A 35 3.84 -0.16 -22.95
N TYR A 36 2.71 -0.70 -23.38
CA TYR A 36 2.64 -2.10 -23.85
C TYR A 36 3.55 -2.36 -25.06
N ASN A 37 3.55 -1.44 -26.02
CA ASN A 37 4.41 -1.58 -27.20
C ASN A 37 5.89 -1.50 -26.82
N ASN A 38 6.22 -0.65 -25.86
CA ASN A 38 7.58 -0.51 -25.36
C ASN A 38 8.05 -1.77 -24.61
N GLU A 39 7.17 -2.40 -23.83
CA GLU A 39 7.50 -3.68 -23.17
C GLU A 39 7.65 -4.83 -24.19
N LEU A 40 6.82 -4.91 -25.22
CA LEU A 40 6.98 -5.88 -26.32
C LEU A 40 8.28 -5.69 -27.09
N ALA A 41 8.76 -4.45 -27.23
CA ALA A 41 10.04 -4.13 -27.87
C ALA A 41 11.25 -4.40 -26.96
N SER A 42 11.05 -4.77 -25.69
CA SER A 42 12.13 -4.98 -24.73
C SER A 42 12.90 -6.28 -24.99
N ASN A 43 14.23 -6.22 -24.80
CA ASN A 43 15.08 -7.41 -24.81
C ASN A 43 15.13 -8.00 -23.40
N GLY A 44 14.56 -9.19 -23.19
CA GLY A 44 14.44 -9.84 -21.87
C GLY A 44 15.77 -9.99 -21.11
N PRO A 45 16.83 -10.58 -21.69
CA PRO A 45 18.16 -10.64 -21.06
C PRO A 45 18.71 -9.27 -20.69
N TYR A 46 18.63 -8.28 -21.58
CA TYR A 46 19.08 -6.92 -21.29
C TYR A 46 18.29 -6.29 -20.14
N SER A 47 16.97 -6.41 -20.18
CA SER A 47 16.08 -5.90 -19.13
C SER A 47 16.35 -6.57 -17.77
N PHE A 48 16.68 -7.87 -17.77
CA PHE A 48 17.07 -8.59 -16.55
C PHE A 48 18.36 -8.02 -15.94
N PHE A 49 19.42 -7.87 -16.72
CA PHE A 49 20.69 -7.31 -16.22
C PHE A 49 20.54 -5.83 -15.83
N GLN A 50 19.71 -5.07 -16.54
CA GLN A 50 19.41 -3.70 -16.18
C GLN A 50 18.66 -3.63 -14.84
N ALA A 51 17.63 -4.47 -14.64
CA ALA A 51 16.91 -4.56 -13.37
C ALA A 51 17.80 -4.97 -12.21
N TYR A 52 18.71 -5.94 -12.44
CA TYR A 52 19.72 -6.35 -11.44
C TYR A 52 20.64 -5.19 -11.03
N ARG A 53 21.12 -4.39 -11.97
CA ARG A 53 21.96 -3.22 -11.69
C ARG A 53 21.24 -2.07 -11.00
N LEU A 54 19.95 -1.93 -11.25
CA LEU A 54 19.07 -0.89 -10.67
C LEU A 54 18.34 -1.40 -9.43
N ASN A 55 18.69 -2.58 -8.93
CA ASN A 55 17.99 -3.21 -7.80
C ASN A 55 18.08 -2.38 -6.51
N GLU A 56 19.13 -1.58 -6.34
CA GLU A 56 19.26 -0.59 -5.29
C GLU A 56 19.26 0.81 -5.90
N LEU A 57 18.08 1.39 -6.06
CA LEU A 57 17.92 2.76 -6.56
C LEU A 57 18.19 3.75 -5.41
N SER A 58 19.40 4.30 -5.39
CA SER A 58 19.69 5.46 -4.54
C SER A 58 18.90 6.67 -5.05
N PHE A 59 17.96 7.18 -4.23
CA PHE A 59 17.15 8.34 -4.59
C PHE A 59 18.05 9.53 -4.93
N GLN A 60 19.00 9.86 -4.08
CA GLN A 60 19.92 10.99 -4.26
C GLN A 60 20.71 10.93 -5.57
N ARG A 61 21.09 9.73 -6.01
CA ARG A 61 21.88 9.55 -7.24
C ARG A 61 21.04 9.66 -8.50
N PHE A 62 19.85 9.07 -8.50
CA PHE A 62 19.08 8.86 -9.72
C PHE A 62 17.91 9.83 -9.89
N TYR A 63 17.41 10.42 -8.81
CA TYR A 63 16.26 11.32 -8.85
C TYR A 63 16.64 12.76 -8.58
N ARG A 64 15.76 13.69 -8.92
CA ARG A 64 15.87 15.08 -8.49
C ARG A 64 15.67 15.14 -6.98
N THR A 65 16.46 15.96 -6.30
CA THR A 65 16.38 16.17 -4.84
C THR A 65 16.43 17.64 -4.53
N LEU A 66 15.99 18.01 -3.35
CA LEU A 66 16.16 19.32 -2.75
C LEU A 66 17.41 19.35 -1.85
N PRO A 67 17.92 20.53 -1.46
CA PRO A 67 18.93 20.66 -0.42
C PRO A 67 18.47 20.04 0.90
N GLN A 68 19.38 19.35 1.61
CA GLN A 68 19.01 18.60 2.82
C GLN A 68 18.46 19.47 3.96
N SER A 69 18.88 20.74 4.05
CA SER A 69 18.32 21.71 4.99
C SER A 69 16.85 22.01 4.69
N GLU A 70 16.54 22.25 3.42
CA GLU A 70 15.19 22.53 2.95
C GLU A 70 14.25 21.32 3.14
N ILE A 71 14.72 20.11 2.79
CA ILE A 71 13.94 18.86 3.01
C ILE A 71 13.54 18.73 4.48
N ARG A 72 14.45 19.01 5.42
CA ARG A 72 14.15 18.88 6.86
C ARG A 72 13.02 19.81 7.30
N GLU A 73 13.05 21.04 6.87
CA GLU A 73 12.00 22.03 7.20
C GLU A 73 10.66 21.62 6.62
N LEU A 74 10.64 21.19 5.36
CA LEU A 74 9.43 20.80 4.66
C LEU A 74 8.85 19.49 5.22
N VAL A 75 9.68 18.46 5.46
CA VAL A 75 9.21 17.20 6.10
C VAL A 75 8.71 17.45 7.51
N GLN A 76 9.36 18.34 8.28
CA GLN A 76 8.86 18.71 9.60
C GLN A 76 7.50 19.41 9.50
N HIS A 77 7.31 20.27 8.51
CA HIS A 77 6.03 20.90 8.22
C HIS A 77 4.94 19.87 7.92
N GLU A 78 5.21 18.90 7.03
CA GLU A 78 4.26 17.81 6.71
C GLU A 78 3.87 16.96 7.94
N VAL A 79 4.85 16.60 8.78
CA VAL A 79 4.60 15.88 10.03
C VAL A 79 3.76 16.72 11.00
N ASP A 80 4.06 18.01 11.09
CA ASP A 80 3.34 18.94 11.95
C ASP A 80 1.91 19.19 11.42
N GLU A 81 1.70 19.32 10.11
CA GLU A 81 0.37 19.45 9.50
C GLU A 81 -0.48 18.20 9.67
N GLY A 82 0.08 17.03 9.46
CA GLY A 82 -0.60 15.77 9.72
C GLY A 82 -1.07 15.61 11.17
N ALA A 83 -0.37 16.25 12.10
CA ALA A 83 -0.68 16.24 13.53
C ALA A 83 -1.55 17.43 13.98
N GLN A 84 -1.39 18.63 13.42
CA GLN A 84 -2.08 19.89 13.81
C GLN A 84 -3.59 19.87 13.60
N ALA A 85 -3.99 18.85 13.08
CA ALA A 85 -5.37 18.56 12.94
C ALA A 85 -6.19 18.56 14.24
N SER A 86 -5.59 18.59 15.37
CA SER A 86 -6.26 18.79 16.66
C SER A 86 -5.49 19.88 17.40
N SER A 87 -6.15 20.95 17.83
CA SER A 87 -5.62 22.09 18.59
C SER A 87 -4.46 21.68 19.54
N ALA A 88 -3.23 21.73 19.05
CA ALA A 88 -2.12 21.13 19.79
C ALA A 88 -1.14 22.16 20.30
N VAL A 89 -0.87 22.08 21.56
CA VAL A 89 0.31 22.64 22.22
C VAL A 89 1.50 21.76 21.84
N ILE A 90 2.42 22.26 21.02
CA ILE A 90 3.66 21.55 20.68
C ILE A 90 4.52 21.42 21.93
N THR A 91 4.48 20.29 22.58
CA THR A 91 5.40 19.96 23.68
C THR A 91 6.65 19.30 23.09
N LYS A 92 7.80 19.93 23.26
CA LYS A 92 9.11 19.42 22.82
C LYS A 92 9.45 18.16 23.63
N THR A 93 9.19 16.98 23.05
CA THR A 93 9.66 15.71 23.65
C THR A 93 11.01 15.38 23.04
N ALA A 94 12.02 15.23 23.90
CA ALA A 94 13.36 14.86 23.49
C ALA A 94 13.40 13.39 23.07
N LEU A 95 13.48 13.13 21.76
CA LEU A 95 13.86 11.84 21.20
C LEU A 95 15.33 11.87 20.76
N ALA A 96 15.95 10.69 20.70
CA ALA A 96 17.38 10.47 20.52
C ALA A 96 18.03 11.28 19.38
N PRO A 97 19.33 11.63 19.48
CA PRO A 97 20.02 12.61 18.61
C PRO A 97 20.18 12.20 17.12
N SER A 98 19.67 11.03 16.70
CA SER A 98 19.79 10.55 15.32
C SER A 98 18.58 10.84 14.43
N ALA A 99 17.46 11.32 14.98
CA ALA A 99 16.26 11.64 14.20
C ALA A 99 16.32 13.10 13.70
N ASN A 100 16.39 13.27 12.39
CA ASN A 100 16.42 14.60 11.76
C ASN A 100 15.03 15.28 11.76
N VAL A 101 13.97 14.56 12.10
CA VAL A 101 12.56 15.00 12.15
C VAL A 101 12.03 14.73 13.56
N ARG A 102 11.34 15.70 14.15
CA ARG A 102 10.74 15.57 15.49
C ARG A 102 9.31 15.07 15.34
N PRO A 103 8.85 14.14 16.22
CA PRO A 103 7.45 13.78 16.27
C PRO A 103 6.56 14.98 16.59
N ALA A 104 5.47 15.12 15.86
CA ALA A 104 4.42 16.07 16.19
C ALA A 104 3.41 15.43 17.13
N GLN A 105 2.90 16.19 18.10
CA GLN A 105 1.95 15.67 19.09
C GLN A 105 0.53 15.72 18.51
N VAL A 106 -0.06 14.55 18.23
CA VAL A 106 -1.50 14.42 17.96
C VAL A 106 -2.26 14.42 19.27
N VAL A 107 -3.28 15.28 19.37
CA VAL A 107 -4.17 15.35 20.54
C VAL A 107 -5.59 15.00 20.09
N ALA A 108 -6.15 13.96 20.68
CA ALA A 108 -7.52 13.54 20.39
C ALA A 108 -8.56 14.54 20.90
N SER A 109 -9.68 14.66 20.22
CA SER A 109 -10.79 15.54 20.60
C SER A 109 -11.71 14.98 21.69
N GLY A 110 -11.57 13.68 22.01
CA GLY A 110 -12.41 12.98 22.97
C GLY A 110 -11.66 11.90 23.75
N PRO A 111 -12.36 11.16 24.61
CA PRO A 111 -11.76 10.06 25.37
C PRO A 111 -11.33 8.91 24.47
N GLU A 112 -10.19 8.31 24.79
CA GLU A 112 -9.67 7.14 24.08
C GLU A 112 -10.68 5.99 24.04
N LYS A 113 -10.87 5.40 22.87
CA LYS A 113 -11.73 4.25 22.66
C LYS A 113 -10.87 3.00 22.50
N ARG A 114 -11.07 2.04 23.39
CA ARG A 114 -10.31 0.77 23.37
C ARG A 114 -10.99 -0.28 22.48
N LEU A 115 -11.23 0.06 21.22
CA LEU A 115 -11.87 -0.84 20.26
C LEU A 115 -10.83 -1.76 19.62
N ASN A 116 -11.22 -2.98 19.26
CA ASN A 116 -10.42 -3.82 18.39
C ASN A 116 -10.35 -3.22 16.99
N VAL A 117 -9.27 -3.49 16.29
CA VAL A 117 -9.11 -3.12 14.88
C VAL A 117 -8.77 -4.37 14.08
N VAL A 118 -9.59 -4.69 13.09
CA VAL A 118 -9.37 -5.77 12.14
C VAL A 118 -9.18 -5.17 10.76
N LEU A 119 -7.94 -5.10 10.30
CA LEU A 119 -7.58 -4.63 8.98
C LEU A 119 -7.41 -5.84 8.04
N ILE A 120 -8.41 -6.08 7.21
CA ILE A 120 -8.40 -7.14 6.17
C ILE A 120 -7.83 -6.53 4.90
N MET A 121 -6.56 -6.83 4.64
CA MET A 121 -5.87 -6.45 3.43
C MET A 121 -6.10 -7.51 2.36
N VAL A 122 -6.84 -7.13 1.30
CA VAL A 122 -7.30 -8.05 0.26
C VAL A 122 -6.33 -8.05 -0.91
N GLU A 123 -5.76 -9.21 -1.18
CA GLU A 123 -4.84 -9.45 -2.30
C GLU A 123 -5.44 -8.98 -3.63
N SER A 124 -4.75 -8.07 -4.32
CA SER A 124 -4.98 -7.66 -5.70
C SER A 124 -6.44 -7.28 -6.03
N LEU A 125 -7.13 -6.53 -5.18
CA LEU A 125 -8.53 -6.13 -5.40
C LEU A 125 -8.63 -4.69 -5.92
N SER A 126 -8.86 -4.53 -7.23
CA SER A 126 -9.14 -3.22 -7.81
C SER A 126 -10.57 -2.77 -7.52
N ALA A 127 -10.80 -1.46 -7.45
CA ALA A 127 -12.14 -0.89 -7.25
C ALA A 127 -13.12 -1.30 -8.36
N ASP A 128 -12.65 -1.45 -9.60
CA ASP A 128 -13.45 -1.82 -10.76
C ASP A 128 -14.06 -3.24 -10.71
N TYR A 129 -13.73 -4.06 -9.71
CA TYR A 129 -14.40 -5.34 -9.46
C TYR A 129 -15.69 -5.20 -8.65
N LEU A 130 -15.87 -4.14 -7.88
CA LEU A 130 -17.03 -3.97 -6.98
C LEU A 130 -18.22 -3.35 -7.72
N GLY A 131 -19.42 -3.82 -7.37
CA GLY A 131 -20.68 -3.27 -7.92
C GLY A 131 -20.90 -1.82 -7.55
N VAL A 132 -20.50 -1.41 -6.33
CA VAL A 132 -20.58 0.00 -5.85
C VAL A 132 -19.72 0.97 -6.67
N PHE A 133 -18.73 0.47 -7.41
CA PHE A 133 -17.94 1.21 -8.41
C PHE A 133 -18.40 0.97 -9.85
N GLY A 134 -19.55 0.34 -10.05
CA GLY A 134 -20.18 0.20 -11.36
C GLY A 134 -19.96 -1.15 -12.07
N ASN A 135 -19.35 -2.14 -11.44
CA ASN A 135 -19.21 -3.48 -12.01
C ASN A 135 -20.57 -4.18 -12.12
N LYS A 136 -20.92 -4.64 -13.33
CA LYS A 136 -22.20 -5.31 -13.61
C LYS A 136 -22.15 -6.83 -13.50
N LYS A 137 -21.00 -7.43 -13.18
CA LYS A 137 -20.81 -8.90 -13.19
C LYS A 137 -21.24 -9.58 -11.88
N ASN A 138 -21.72 -8.84 -10.89
CA ASN A 138 -22.10 -9.36 -9.58
C ASN A 138 -20.99 -10.22 -8.92
N LEU A 139 -19.79 -9.67 -8.88
CA LEU A 139 -18.61 -10.35 -8.32
C LEU A 139 -18.47 -10.15 -6.80
N THR A 140 -19.02 -9.07 -6.27
CA THR A 140 -18.83 -8.65 -4.87
C THR A 140 -20.14 -8.36 -4.13
N PRO A 141 -21.17 -9.24 -4.23
CA PRO A 141 -22.49 -8.92 -3.66
C PRO A 141 -22.48 -8.72 -2.13
N LYS A 142 -21.58 -9.38 -1.40
CA LYS A 142 -21.47 -9.22 0.06
C LYS A 142 -20.72 -7.95 0.44
N LEU A 143 -19.65 -7.61 -0.24
CA LEU A 143 -18.92 -6.35 -0.05
C LEU A 143 -19.75 -5.15 -0.50
N ASP A 144 -20.51 -5.27 -1.59
CA ASP A 144 -21.42 -4.22 -2.05
C ASP A 144 -22.49 -3.93 -1.00
N LYS A 145 -23.09 -4.98 -0.42
CA LYS A 145 -24.02 -4.84 0.70
C LYS A 145 -23.36 -4.25 1.96
N LEU A 146 -22.15 -4.71 2.29
CA LEU A 146 -21.40 -4.19 3.44
C LEU A 146 -21.07 -2.70 3.25
N ALA A 147 -20.80 -2.27 2.01
CA ALA A 147 -20.53 -0.88 1.68
C ALA A 147 -21.70 0.06 2.00
N GLU A 148 -22.95 -0.41 1.90
CA GLU A 148 -24.15 0.35 2.28
C GLU A 148 -24.20 0.63 3.79
N GLU A 149 -23.57 -0.23 4.59
CA GLU A 149 -23.52 -0.14 6.06
C GLU A 149 -22.17 0.44 6.56
N SER A 150 -21.29 0.86 5.66
CA SER A 150 -19.91 1.28 5.95
C SER A 150 -19.62 2.73 5.55
N LEU A 151 -18.55 3.29 6.06
CA LEU A 151 -17.90 4.44 5.41
C LEU A 151 -17.08 3.91 4.22
N LEU A 152 -17.55 4.18 3.00
CA LEU A 152 -16.91 3.79 1.75
C LEU A 152 -15.99 4.91 1.25
N LEU A 153 -14.70 4.64 1.10
CA LEU A 153 -13.77 5.53 0.43
C LEU A 153 -13.81 5.26 -1.07
N THR A 154 -14.20 6.29 -1.83
CA THR A 154 -14.46 6.14 -3.26
C THR A 154 -13.31 6.59 -4.16
N ASN A 155 -12.30 7.27 -3.60
CA ASN A 155 -11.19 7.87 -4.35
C ASN A 155 -9.84 7.59 -3.66
N LEU A 156 -9.63 6.30 -3.32
CA LEU A 156 -8.43 5.82 -2.63
C LEU A 156 -7.45 5.14 -3.60
N TYR A 157 -6.18 5.45 -3.46
CA TYR A 157 -5.13 4.90 -4.31
C TYR A 157 -4.09 4.10 -3.52
N ALA A 158 -3.75 2.92 -4.05
CA ALA A 158 -2.64 2.10 -3.58
C ALA A 158 -1.30 2.77 -3.93
N ILE A 159 -0.35 2.71 -3.01
CA ILE A 159 0.96 3.36 -3.24
C ILE A 159 1.86 2.59 -4.21
N GLY A 160 1.49 1.36 -4.57
CA GLY A 160 2.29 0.52 -5.45
C GLY A 160 1.51 -0.62 -6.06
N THR A 161 2.25 -1.55 -6.68
CA THR A 161 1.71 -2.65 -7.49
C THR A 161 2.00 -4.02 -6.89
N ARG A 162 2.43 -4.08 -5.63
CA ARG A 162 2.81 -5.31 -4.93
C ARG A 162 2.40 -5.25 -3.47
N THR A 163 2.09 -6.42 -2.90
CA THR A 163 1.68 -6.60 -1.50
C THR A 163 2.58 -5.88 -0.51
N VAL A 164 3.90 -5.98 -0.66
CA VAL A 164 4.86 -5.32 0.24
C VAL A 164 4.73 -3.79 0.27
N ARG A 165 4.19 -3.17 -0.79
CA ARG A 165 3.91 -1.73 -0.81
C ARG A 165 2.68 -1.37 0.02
N GLY A 166 1.62 -2.17 -0.10
CA GLY A 166 0.44 -2.01 0.76
C GLY A 166 0.78 -2.23 2.24
N LEU A 167 1.60 -3.26 2.54
CA LEU A 167 2.09 -3.52 3.90
C LEU A 167 2.93 -2.35 4.45
N GLU A 168 3.82 -1.78 3.64
CA GLU A 168 4.62 -0.59 3.98
C GLU A 168 3.72 0.60 4.33
N ALA A 169 2.75 0.91 3.47
CA ALA A 169 1.82 2.03 3.67
C ALA A 169 0.97 1.87 4.93
N LEU A 170 0.38 0.70 5.11
CA LEU A 170 -0.60 0.45 6.19
C LEU A 170 0.04 0.19 7.55
N SER A 171 1.30 -0.22 7.58
CA SER A 171 2.03 -0.38 8.85
C SER A 171 2.82 0.85 9.25
N ALA A 172 3.59 1.43 8.35
CA ALA A 172 4.52 2.53 8.64
C ALA A 172 4.02 3.92 8.19
N GLY A 173 2.94 4.00 7.39
CA GLY A 173 2.39 5.28 6.90
C GLY A 173 3.38 6.04 6.01
N LEU A 174 4.22 5.33 5.26
CA LEU A 174 5.26 5.92 4.42
C LEU A 174 4.86 5.92 2.94
N PRO A 175 5.17 7.00 2.21
CA PRO A 175 5.06 7.02 0.76
C PRO A 175 6.05 6.03 0.12
N PRO A 176 5.82 5.60 -1.14
CA PRO A 176 6.63 4.57 -1.77
C PRO A 176 7.99 5.14 -2.18
N LEU A 177 9.08 4.55 -1.75
CA LEU A 177 10.43 4.88 -2.24
C LEU A 177 10.77 4.04 -3.48
N PRO A 178 11.66 4.53 -4.38
CA PRO A 178 12.11 3.74 -5.53
C PRO A 178 12.78 2.44 -5.12
N GLY A 179 12.69 1.44 -5.98
CA GLY A 179 13.27 0.13 -5.75
C GLY A 179 12.46 -0.74 -4.79
N GLN A 180 13.10 -1.37 -3.82
CA GLN A 180 12.43 -2.28 -2.88
C GLN A 180 11.63 -1.54 -1.80
N SER A 181 10.50 -2.13 -1.40
CA SER A 181 9.75 -1.72 -0.21
C SER A 181 10.61 -1.86 1.05
N ILE A 182 10.33 -1.03 2.07
CA ILE A 182 10.97 -1.12 3.39
C ILE A 182 10.82 -2.51 4.03
N VAL A 183 9.73 -3.21 3.75
CA VAL A 183 9.48 -4.59 4.20
C VAL A 183 10.60 -5.53 3.78
N ARG A 184 11.23 -5.28 2.63
CA ARG A 184 12.32 -6.11 2.07
C ARG A 184 13.72 -5.54 2.28
N ARG A 185 13.84 -4.33 2.82
CA ARG A 185 15.16 -3.71 3.05
C ARG A 185 15.79 -4.24 4.34
N PRO A 186 17.12 -4.23 4.47
CA PRO A 186 17.77 -4.47 5.74
C PRO A 186 17.46 -3.36 6.76
N ASN A 187 17.63 -3.66 8.05
CA ASN A 187 17.44 -2.71 9.15
C ASN A 187 16.03 -2.09 9.20
N ASN A 188 15.01 -2.89 8.95
CA ASN A 188 13.61 -2.52 8.89
C ASN A 188 12.82 -2.86 10.18
N GLY A 189 13.51 -3.10 11.27
CA GLY A 189 12.91 -3.34 12.60
C GLY A 189 12.92 -2.10 13.49
N ASN A 190 12.10 -2.13 14.55
CA ASN A 190 11.93 -1.05 15.52
C ASN A 190 11.55 0.30 14.90
N LEU A 191 10.74 0.26 13.86
CA LEU A 191 10.23 1.44 13.19
C LEU A 191 9.04 2.03 13.94
N PHE A 192 8.78 3.32 13.71
CA PHE A 192 7.52 3.93 14.09
C PHE A 192 6.42 3.37 13.16
N THR A 193 5.45 2.64 13.75
CA THR A 193 4.37 1.96 13.00
C THR A 193 3.05 2.11 13.73
N LEU A 194 1.93 1.89 13.03
CA LEU A 194 0.62 1.78 13.64
C LEU A 194 0.63 0.75 14.78
N GLY A 195 1.26 -0.41 14.56
CA GLY A 195 1.38 -1.45 15.58
C GLY A 195 2.21 -1.02 16.79
N SER A 196 3.27 -0.22 16.63
CA SER A 196 4.06 0.28 17.76
C SER A 196 3.23 1.21 18.65
N VAL A 197 2.47 2.14 18.06
CA VAL A 197 1.58 3.05 18.79
C VAL A 197 0.50 2.27 19.54
N LEU A 198 -0.16 1.31 18.88
CA LEU A 198 -1.21 0.49 19.51
C LEU A 198 -0.65 -0.40 20.62
N ARG A 199 0.53 -1.00 20.42
CA ARG A 199 1.19 -1.83 21.45
C ARG A 199 1.52 -1.03 22.71
N GLU A 200 1.98 0.21 22.58
CA GLU A 200 2.20 1.10 23.72
C GLU A 200 0.92 1.39 24.52
N ARG A 201 -0.25 1.24 23.89
CA ARG A 201 -1.58 1.32 24.51
C ARG A 201 -2.12 -0.01 25.01
N GLY A 202 -1.27 -1.06 25.01
CA GLY A 202 -1.61 -2.39 25.54
C GLY A 202 -2.41 -3.28 24.60
N TYR A 203 -2.46 -2.96 23.31
CA TYR A 203 -3.04 -3.83 22.28
C TYR A 203 -2.15 -5.05 22.03
N LEU A 204 -2.80 -6.19 21.76
CA LEU A 204 -2.15 -7.30 21.07
C LEU A 204 -2.06 -6.94 19.59
N THR A 205 -0.86 -6.89 19.03
CA THR A 205 -0.65 -6.60 17.62
C THR A 205 -0.30 -7.89 16.89
N LYS A 206 -1.13 -8.29 15.94
CA LYS A 206 -1.02 -9.58 15.24
C LYS A 206 -0.94 -9.37 13.73
N PHE A 207 0.01 -10.03 13.07
CA PHE A 207 0.05 -10.16 11.62
C PHE A 207 -0.42 -11.56 11.26
N ILE A 208 -1.59 -11.64 10.60
CA ILE A 208 -2.27 -12.90 10.29
C ILE A 208 -2.25 -13.09 8.77
N TYR A 209 -1.53 -14.08 8.28
CA TYR A 209 -1.29 -14.29 6.86
C TYR A 209 -1.66 -15.70 6.40
N GLY A 210 -2.42 -15.82 5.30
CA GLY A 210 -2.81 -17.12 4.75
C GLY A 210 -1.64 -17.90 4.15
N GLY A 211 -0.55 -17.24 3.76
CA GLY A 211 0.63 -17.84 3.16
C GLY A 211 1.76 -18.09 4.16
N PHE A 212 2.94 -18.44 3.62
CA PHE A 212 4.17 -18.55 4.38
C PHE A 212 4.89 -17.19 4.39
N GLY A 213 4.93 -16.54 5.55
CA GLY A 213 5.39 -15.16 5.66
C GLY A 213 6.92 -14.96 5.56
N TYR A 214 7.70 -16.02 5.33
CA TYR A 214 9.09 -15.86 4.87
C TYR A 214 9.15 -15.26 3.46
N PHE A 215 8.09 -15.46 2.66
CA PHE A 215 7.94 -14.82 1.37
C PHE A 215 7.93 -13.30 1.55
N ASP A 216 8.67 -12.60 0.67
CA ASP A 216 8.80 -11.13 0.70
C ASP A 216 9.22 -10.55 2.06
N ASN A 217 9.86 -11.35 2.94
CA ASN A 217 10.39 -10.94 4.24
C ASN A 217 9.32 -10.49 5.27
N MET A 218 8.04 -10.84 5.07
CA MET A 218 6.93 -10.34 5.86
C MET A 218 7.06 -10.70 7.34
N ASN A 219 7.31 -11.99 7.67
CA ASN A 219 7.44 -12.43 9.05
C ASN A 219 8.58 -11.69 9.79
N ALA A 220 9.74 -11.54 9.13
CA ALA A 220 10.87 -10.86 9.74
C ALA A 220 10.57 -9.37 10.00
N TYR A 221 9.92 -8.72 9.03
CA TYR A 221 9.52 -7.32 9.15
C TYR A 221 8.53 -7.11 10.30
N PHE A 222 7.42 -7.86 10.31
CA PHE A 222 6.39 -7.68 11.33
C PHE A 222 6.88 -8.08 12.72
N ALA A 223 7.61 -9.20 12.84
CA ALA A 223 8.18 -9.63 14.12
C ALA A 223 9.18 -8.60 14.68
N ALA A 224 10.07 -8.06 13.82
CA ALA A 224 11.03 -7.02 14.22
C ALA A 224 10.36 -5.69 14.61
N ASN A 225 9.09 -5.49 14.22
CA ASN A 225 8.26 -4.34 14.60
C ASN A 225 7.20 -4.70 15.68
N GLY A 226 7.38 -5.85 16.37
CA GLY A 226 6.67 -6.23 17.57
C GLY A 226 5.29 -6.85 17.36
N TYR A 227 5.00 -7.37 16.16
CA TYR A 227 3.78 -8.15 15.92
C TYR A 227 3.98 -9.62 16.26
N GLU A 228 2.95 -10.23 16.83
CA GLU A 228 2.81 -11.68 16.85
C GLU A 228 2.51 -12.19 15.43
N ILE A 229 3.25 -13.21 14.98
CA ILE A 229 3.12 -13.76 13.65
C ILE A 229 2.24 -15.00 13.67
N ILE A 230 1.15 -14.96 12.90
CA ILE A 230 0.23 -16.08 12.68
C ILE A 230 0.14 -16.30 11.18
N ASP A 231 1.01 -17.15 10.66
CA ASP A 231 1.03 -17.50 9.24
C ASP A 231 0.65 -18.96 9.00
N ARG A 232 0.73 -19.40 7.77
CA ARG A 232 0.42 -20.79 7.40
C ARG A 232 1.21 -21.82 8.21
N SER A 233 2.45 -21.54 8.61
CA SER A 233 3.30 -22.49 9.35
C SER A 233 2.79 -22.73 10.77
N SER A 234 2.06 -21.77 11.36
CA SER A 234 1.47 -21.89 12.70
C SER A 234 0.03 -22.46 12.69
N MET A 235 -0.57 -22.65 11.51
CA MET A 235 -1.92 -23.22 11.41
C MET A 235 -1.90 -24.75 11.56
N PRO A 236 -2.66 -25.33 12.51
CA PRO A 236 -2.83 -26.78 12.61
C PRO A 236 -3.35 -27.38 11.30
N ARG A 237 -2.83 -28.54 10.91
CA ARG A 237 -3.18 -29.17 9.62
C ARG A 237 -4.66 -29.42 9.46
N GLU A 238 -5.34 -29.80 10.51
CA GLU A 238 -6.79 -30.06 10.56
C GLU A 238 -7.63 -28.80 10.30
N LYS A 239 -7.07 -27.62 10.52
CA LYS A 239 -7.72 -26.32 10.25
C LYS A 239 -7.45 -25.80 8.85
N VAL A 240 -6.55 -26.43 8.10
CA VAL A 240 -6.27 -26.12 6.71
C VAL A 240 -7.15 -26.96 5.82
N GLY A 241 -8.39 -26.52 5.58
CA GLY A 241 -9.33 -27.25 4.74
C GLY A 241 -9.01 -27.21 3.25
N PHE A 242 -8.45 -26.12 2.76
CA PHE A 242 -7.99 -25.94 1.38
C PHE A 242 -6.82 -24.97 1.33
N ALA A 243 -5.84 -25.30 0.50
CA ALA A 243 -4.70 -24.42 0.24
C ALA A 243 -4.12 -24.64 -1.16
N ASN A 244 -3.43 -23.63 -1.66
CA ASN A 244 -2.63 -23.69 -2.88
C ASN A 244 -1.18 -23.29 -2.60
N VAL A 245 -0.40 -23.01 -3.65
CA VAL A 245 1.01 -22.61 -3.54
C VAL A 245 1.20 -21.31 -2.74
N TRP A 246 0.20 -20.43 -2.71
CA TRP A 246 0.28 -19.14 -2.02
C TRP A 246 -0.15 -19.20 -0.57
N GLY A 247 -1.08 -20.08 -0.24
CA GLY A 247 -1.55 -20.18 1.13
C GLY A 247 -2.86 -20.93 1.29
N VAL A 248 -3.44 -20.82 2.47
CA VAL A 248 -4.78 -21.29 2.78
C VAL A 248 -5.82 -20.41 2.13
N ALA A 249 -6.94 -20.99 1.74
CA ALA A 249 -8.04 -20.21 1.18
C ALA A 249 -8.62 -19.24 2.24
N ASP A 250 -9.11 -18.09 1.80
CA ASP A 250 -9.45 -16.96 2.66
C ASP A 250 -10.47 -17.29 3.75
N GLU A 251 -11.43 -18.21 3.51
CA GLU A 251 -12.38 -18.64 4.55
C GLU A 251 -11.68 -19.27 5.77
N PHE A 252 -10.59 -20.02 5.58
CA PHE A 252 -9.85 -20.65 6.67
C PHE A 252 -8.94 -19.65 7.39
N LEU A 253 -8.35 -18.70 6.65
CA LEU A 253 -7.62 -17.58 7.22
C LEU A 253 -8.52 -16.73 8.12
N LEU A 254 -9.71 -16.40 7.64
CA LEU A 254 -10.67 -15.56 8.36
C LEU A 254 -11.28 -16.30 9.56
N ASN A 255 -11.49 -17.62 9.47
CA ASN A 255 -11.85 -18.45 10.63
C ASN A 255 -10.73 -18.42 11.69
N ARG A 256 -9.45 -18.50 11.27
CA ARG A 256 -8.34 -18.34 12.21
C ARG A 256 -8.32 -16.97 12.83
N THR A 257 -8.66 -15.93 12.07
CA THR A 257 -8.79 -14.57 12.60
C THR A 257 -9.87 -14.46 13.68
N LEU A 258 -11.04 -15.11 13.50
CA LEU A 258 -12.07 -15.17 14.54
C LEU A 258 -11.56 -15.82 15.83
N GLU A 259 -10.81 -16.92 15.74
CA GLU A 259 -10.22 -17.57 16.90
C GLU A 259 -9.24 -16.66 17.64
N GLU A 260 -8.44 -15.89 16.91
CA GLU A 260 -7.49 -14.94 17.50
C GLU A 260 -8.20 -13.76 18.19
N LEU A 261 -9.32 -13.30 17.64
CA LEU A 261 -10.18 -12.30 18.26
C LEU A 261 -10.86 -12.83 19.52
N ASP A 262 -11.40 -14.06 19.47
CA ASP A 262 -11.99 -14.74 20.63
C ASP A 262 -10.96 -14.89 21.78
N ALA A 263 -9.74 -15.32 21.46
CA ALA A 263 -8.66 -15.46 22.43
C ALA A 263 -8.24 -14.13 23.04
N SER A 264 -8.17 -13.08 22.22
CA SER A 264 -7.82 -11.73 22.67
C SER A 264 -8.89 -11.15 23.61
N HIS A 265 -10.16 -11.36 23.27
CA HIS A 265 -11.31 -10.98 24.11
C HIS A 265 -11.29 -11.72 25.43
N ALA A 266 -11.07 -13.04 25.42
CA ALA A 266 -10.96 -13.83 26.63
C ALA A 266 -9.79 -13.39 27.55
N ALA A 267 -8.71 -12.86 26.95
CA ALA A 267 -7.59 -12.27 27.68
C ALA A 267 -7.86 -10.85 28.19
N GLY A 268 -9.02 -10.25 27.88
CA GLY A 268 -9.39 -8.90 28.26
C GLY A 268 -8.53 -7.81 27.61
N LYS A 269 -7.92 -8.09 26.44
CA LYS A 269 -7.03 -7.16 25.74
C LYS A 269 -7.59 -6.78 24.37
N PRO A 270 -7.56 -5.49 24.01
CA PRO A 270 -7.88 -5.08 22.67
C PRO A 270 -6.83 -5.61 21.69
N VAL A 271 -7.23 -5.86 20.46
CA VAL A 271 -6.36 -6.43 19.43
C VAL A 271 -6.34 -5.56 18.17
N PHE A 272 -5.16 -5.45 17.56
CA PHE A 272 -4.97 -5.01 16.20
C PHE A 272 -4.56 -6.23 15.36
N ALA A 273 -5.47 -6.71 14.54
CA ALA A 273 -5.24 -7.79 13.60
C ALA A 273 -5.03 -7.24 12.18
N HIS A 274 -3.80 -7.32 11.68
CA HIS A 274 -3.45 -7.02 10.31
C HIS A 274 -3.51 -8.33 9.52
N VAL A 275 -4.58 -8.53 8.78
CA VAL A 275 -4.90 -9.78 8.08
C VAL A 275 -4.61 -9.63 6.60
N MET A 276 -3.81 -10.54 6.01
CA MET A 276 -3.48 -10.54 4.59
C MET A 276 -4.04 -11.78 3.89
N THR A 277 -4.93 -11.59 2.90
CA THR A 277 -5.56 -12.68 2.14
C THR A 277 -4.67 -13.21 1.01
N THR A 278 -5.04 -14.35 0.41
CA THR A 278 -4.24 -14.99 -0.65
C THR A 278 -5.05 -15.48 -1.84
N SER A 279 -6.36 -15.71 -1.70
CA SER A 279 -7.15 -16.47 -2.69
C SER A 279 -7.27 -15.76 -4.04
N ASN A 280 -7.16 -14.44 -4.09
CA ASN A 280 -7.25 -13.68 -5.34
C ASN A 280 -5.92 -13.68 -6.14
N HIS A 281 -4.94 -14.47 -5.72
CA HIS A 281 -3.70 -14.68 -6.47
C HIS A 281 -3.82 -15.85 -7.45
N ARG A 282 -3.03 -15.85 -8.53
CA ARG A 282 -2.92 -17.02 -9.43
C ARG A 282 -2.46 -18.24 -8.61
N PRO A 283 -2.96 -19.44 -8.85
CA PRO A 283 -3.77 -19.91 -10.00
C PRO A 283 -5.30 -19.75 -9.83
N TYR A 284 -5.80 -18.88 -8.93
CA TYR A 284 -7.22 -18.58 -8.73
C TYR A 284 -8.03 -19.81 -8.32
N THR A 285 -7.50 -20.57 -7.34
CA THR A 285 -8.10 -21.79 -6.83
C THR A 285 -8.68 -21.56 -5.44
N PHE A 286 -9.86 -22.13 -5.22
CA PHE A 286 -10.62 -22.04 -3.97
C PHE A 286 -11.49 -23.30 -3.81
N PRO A 287 -12.06 -23.56 -2.61
CA PRO A 287 -12.95 -24.70 -2.37
C PRO A 287 -14.17 -24.68 -3.29
N ALA A 288 -14.53 -25.83 -3.85
CA ALA A 288 -15.72 -25.98 -4.67
C ALA A 288 -17.02 -25.80 -3.86
N GLY A 289 -18.09 -25.34 -4.52
CA GLY A 289 -19.43 -25.24 -3.93
C GLY A 289 -19.65 -24.06 -2.98
N ARG A 290 -18.71 -23.13 -2.90
CA ARG A 290 -18.86 -21.91 -2.09
C ARG A 290 -19.57 -20.77 -2.83
N ILE A 291 -19.40 -20.73 -4.12
CA ILE A 291 -19.97 -19.74 -5.04
C ILE A 291 -20.45 -20.43 -6.33
N ASP A 292 -21.19 -19.70 -7.13
CA ASP A 292 -21.73 -20.14 -8.43
C ASP A 292 -20.69 -20.28 -9.55
N LEU A 293 -19.45 -19.79 -9.34
CA LEU A 293 -18.35 -19.93 -10.28
C LEU A 293 -17.42 -21.07 -9.87
N PRO A 294 -16.94 -21.90 -10.82
CA PRO A 294 -16.02 -22.99 -10.49
C PRO A 294 -14.64 -22.49 -10.12
N SER A 295 -13.92 -23.22 -9.28
CA SER A 295 -12.50 -23.01 -9.02
C SER A 295 -11.71 -23.05 -10.33
N LYS A 296 -10.69 -22.21 -10.47
CA LYS A 296 -9.93 -21.98 -11.71
C LYS A 296 -10.68 -21.20 -12.82
N SER A 297 -11.83 -20.61 -12.54
CA SER A 297 -12.52 -19.72 -13.49
C SER A 297 -11.85 -18.36 -13.70
N GLY A 298 -10.62 -18.23 -13.28
CA GLY A 298 -9.85 -16.98 -13.38
C GLY A 298 -10.09 -16.03 -12.22
N ARG A 299 -9.63 -14.80 -12.38
CA ARG A 299 -9.68 -13.79 -11.33
C ARG A 299 -11.10 -13.45 -10.87
N ASN A 300 -12.08 -13.42 -11.78
CA ASN A 300 -13.48 -13.14 -11.40
C ASN A 300 -14.00 -14.15 -10.37
N GLY A 301 -13.70 -15.43 -10.54
CA GLY A 301 -14.06 -16.45 -9.55
C GLY A 301 -13.33 -16.27 -8.21
N ALA A 302 -12.04 -15.93 -8.27
CA ALA A 302 -11.26 -15.68 -7.06
C ALA A 302 -11.77 -14.45 -6.28
N VAL A 303 -12.07 -13.34 -6.96
CA VAL A 303 -12.67 -12.15 -6.35
C VAL A 303 -14.02 -12.50 -5.71
N LYS A 304 -14.89 -13.24 -6.42
CA LYS A 304 -16.19 -13.64 -5.88
C LYS A 304 -16.07 -14.58 -4.68
N TYR A 305 -15.06 -15.44 -4.68
CA TYR A 305 -14.77 -16.29 -3.52
C TYR A 305 -14.25 -15.48 -2.32
N THR A 306 -13.35 -14.52 -2.54
CA THR A 306 -12.87 -13.62 -1.48
C THR A 306 -14.02 -12.78 -0.89
N ASP A 307 -14.92 -12.27 -1.74
CA ASP A 307 -16.17 -11.61 -1.30
C ASP A 307 -17.01 -12.52 -0.40
N TYR A 308 -17.21 -13.79 -0.82
CA TYR A 308 -17.90 -14.79 -0.02
C TYR A 308 -17.21 -14.98 1.34
N ALA A 309 -15.90 -15.15 1.36
CA ALA A 309 -15.15 -15.40 2.59
C ALA A 309 -15.24 -14.24 3.57
N ILE A 310 -15.04 -13.00 3.09
CA ILE A 310 -15.13 -11.78 3.92
C ILE A 310 -16.56 -11.57 4.42
N GLY A 311 -17.57 -11.72 3.56
CA GLY A 311 -18.95 -11.57 3.99
C GLY A 311 -19.36 -12.60 5.05
N THR A 312 -18.92 -13.86 4.90
CA THR A 312 -19.16 -14.92 5.88
C THR A 312 -18.45 -14.63 7.20
N PHE A 313 -17.22 -14.11 7.17
CA PHE A 313 -16.50 -13.68 8.36
C PHE A 313 -17.26 -12.59 9.13
N ILE A 314 -17.74 -11.55 8.45
CA ILE A 314 -18.52 -10.49 9.07
C ILE A 314 -19.84 -11.04 9.66
N GLU A 315 -20.54 -11.92 8.94
CA GLU A 315 -21.77 -12.57 9.44
C GLU A 315 -21.52 -13.37 10.72
N GLN A 316 -20.43 -14.15 10.78
CA GLN A 316 -20.04 -14.90 11.97
C GLN A 316 -19.60 -13.98 13.12
N ALA A 317 -18.86 -12.90 12.80
CA ALA A 317 -18.42 -11.92 13.79
C ALA A 317 -19.60 -11.21 14.48
N ARG A 318 -20.72 -10.98 13.78
CA ARG A 318 -21.93 -10.34 14.35
C ARG A 318 -22.48 -11.03 15.60
N SER A 319 -22.24 -12.33 15.77
CA SER A 319 -22.68 -13.10 16.94
C SER A 319 -21.69 -13.06 18.11
N LYS A 320 -20.53 -12.43 17.94
CA LYS A 320 -19.46 -12.43 18.94
C LYS A 320 -19.59 -11.27 19.93
N PRO A 321 -19.23 -11.49 21.22
CA PRO A 321 -19.36 -10.49 22.26
C PRO A 321 -18.50 -9.22 22.02
N TRP A 322 -17.43 -9.34 21.25
CA TRP A 322 -16.51 -8.26 20.91
C TRP A 322 -16.88 -7.51 19.62
N PHE A 323 -17.92 -7.93 18.90
CA PHE A 323 -18.28 -7.37 17.58
C PHE A 323 -18.55 -5.86 17.64
N ASP A 324 -19.36 -5.45 18.59
CA ASP A 324 -19.74 -4.05 18.75
C ASP A 324 -18.58 -3.12 19.10
N ASP A 325 -17.53 -3.66 19.70
CA ASP A 325 -16.29 -2.95 20.07
C ASP A 325 -15.17 -3.20 19.04
N THR A 326 -15.53 -3.38 17.77
CA THR A 326 -14.55 -3.67 16.72
C THR A 326 -14.75 -2.77 15.49
N ILE A 327 -13.64 -2.20 15.02
CA ILE A 327 -13.55 -1.53 13.71
C ILE A 327 -13.02 -2.54 12.70
N PHE A 328 -13.83 -2.89 11.70
CA PHE A 328 -13.43 -3.70 10.56
C PHE A 328 -13.08 -2.79 9.39
N ILE A 329 -11.92 -2.99 8.82
CA ILE A 329 -11.45 -2.29 7.62
C ILE A 329 -11.18 -3.34 6.55
N VAL A 330 -11.84 -3.21 5.41
CA VAL A 330 -11.59 -4.06 4.24
C VAL A 330 -11.00 -3.19 3.16
N MET A 331 -9.76 -3.45 2.78
CA MET A 331 -9.00 -2.65 1.82
C MET A 331 -8.10 -3.54 0.97
N ALA A 332 -7.90 -3.18 -0.29
CA ALA A 332 -6.92 -3.88 -1.11
C ALA A 332 -5.47 -3.50 -0.76
N ASP A 333 -4.55 -4.42 -0.97
CA ASP A 333 -3.11 -4.16 -0.92
C ASP A 333 -2.63 -3.37 -2.15
N HIS A 334 -3.07 -3.78 -3.34
CA HIS A 334 -2.87 -3.12 -4.63
C HIS A 334 -3.93 -3.59 -5.64
N CYS A 335 -3.92 -3.00 -6.83
CA CYS A 335 -4.82 -3.41 -7.90
C CYS A 335 -4.43 -4.75 -8.53
N ALA A 336 -5.41 -5.37 -9.20
CA ALA A 336 -5.29 -6.65 -9.91
C ALA A 336 -4.26 -6.63 -11.06
N SER A 337 -4.01 -5.46 -11.66
CA SER A 337 -3.08 -5.27 -12.76
C SER A 337 -2.58 -3.82 -12.74
N SER A 338 -1.27 -3.66 -12.92
CA SER A 338 -0.63 -2.35 -13.09
C SER A 338 -0.37 -2.00 -14.56
N ALA A 339 -0.65 -2.90 -15.49
CA ALA A 339 -0.40 -2.69 -16.90
C ALA A 339 -1.37 -1.67 -17.50
N GLY A 340 -0.84 -0.66 -18.18
CA GLY A 340 -1.59 0.43 -18.81
C GLY A 340 -0.82 1.01 -20.00
N LYS A 341 -1.40 1.99 -20.68
CA LYS A 341 -0.74 2.74 -21.77
C LYS A 341 0.40 3.60 -21.24
N GLU A 342 0.20 4.19 -20.05
CA GLU A 342 1.20 4.98 -19.35
C GLU A 342 2.04 4.09 -18.42
N LYS A 343 3.25 4.54 -18.07
CA LYS A 343 4.12 3.84 -17.11
C LYS A 343 3.52 3.77 -15.72
N LEU A 344 2.80 4.83 -15.31
CA LEU A 344 1.96 4.90 -14.13
C LEU A 344 0.54 5.23 -14.58
N SER A 345 -0.28 4.20 -14.81
CA SER A 345 -1.69 4.37 -15.17
C SER A 345 -2.51 4.58 -13.91
N ILE A 346 -2.94 5.80 -13.64
CA ILE A 346 -3.66 6.20 -12.41
C ILE A 346 -4.83 5.26 -12.10
N PRO A 347 -5.73 4.89 -13.03
CA PRO A 347 -6.84 3.98 -12.72
C PRO A 347 -6.40 2.60 -12.23
N LYS A 348 -5.15 2.18 -12.52
CA LYS A 348 -4.59 0.90 -12.08
C LYS A 348 -4.04 0.89 -10.65
N TYR A 349 -4.26 1.98 -9.93
CA TYR A 349 -3.96 2.12 -8.50
C TYR A 349 -5.21 2.39 -7.67
N HIS A 350 -6.38 2.54 -8.31
CA HIS A 350 -7.65 2.81 -7.62
C HIS A 350 -8.16 1.54 -6.93
N ILE A 351 -8.21 1.58 -5.60
CA ILE A 351 -8.59 0.47 -4.73
C ILE A 351 -9.82 0.80 -3.88
N PRO A 352 -10.63 -0.21 -3.51
CA PRO A 352 -11.72 0.00 -2.56
C PRO A 352 -11.19 0.03 -1.12
N ALA A 353 -11.87 0.80 -0.26
CA ALA A 353 -11.76 0.65 1.19
C ALA A 353 -13.13 0.89 1.86
N LEU A 354 -13.47 0.00 2.77
CA LEU A 354 -14.68 0.05 3.58
C LEU A 354 -14.28 0.08 5.06
N VAL A 355 -14.86 1.00 5.83
CA VAL A 355 -14.71 1.02 7.28
C VAL A 355 -16.07 0.71 7.90
N TYR A 356 -16.17 -0.47 8.50
CA TYR A 356 -17.41 -0.98 9.08
C TYR A 356 -17.28 -1.10 10.61
N ALA A 357 -18.02 -0.29 11.32
CA ALA A 357 -18.12 -0.31 12.78
C ALA A 357 -19.47 0.31 13.18
N PRO A 358 -20.56 -0.45 13.17
CA PRO A 358 -21.94 0.10 13.16
C PRO A 358 -22.26 0.96 14.38
N LYS A 359 -21.59 0.76 15.53
CA LYS A 359 -21.76 1.61 16.72
C LYS A 359 -20.84 2.84 16.77
N HIS A 360 -19.84 2.90 15.90
CA HIS A 360 -18.76 3.90 16.02
C HIS A 360 -18.53 4.73 14.76
N VAL A 361 -18.90 4.21 13.59
CA VAL A 361 -18.70 4.87 12.29
C VAL A 361 -20.03 4.93 11.56
N LYS A 362 -20.44 6.12 11.16
CA LYS A 362 -21.66 6.31 10.37
C LYS A 362 -21.43 5.84 8.93
N PRO A 363 -22.38 5.10 8.35
CA PRO A 363 -22.34 4.80 6.92
C PRO A 363 -22.31 6.08 6.08
N GLY A 364 -21.61 6.03 4.98
CA GLY A 364 -21.48 7.17 4.07
C GLY A 364 -20.41 6.97 3.00
N ARG A 365 -20.15 8.02 2.24
CA ARG A 365 -19.13 8.05 1.19
C ARG A 365 -18.10 9.12 1.50
N LEU A 366 -16.84 8.81 1.29
CA LEU A 366 -15.74 9.75 1.36
C LEU A 366 -15.09 9.82 -0.02
N ASP A 367 -15.39 10.89 -0.75
CA ASP A 367 -15.02 11.04 -2.16
C ASP A 367 -13.69 11.81 -2.36
N ARG A 368 -13.07 12.28 -1.26
CA ARG A 368 -11.79 12.98 -1.33
C ARG A 368 -10.67 12.06 -1.81
N LEU A 369 -9.73 12.63 -2.56
CA LEU A 369 -8.52 11.93 -2.98
C LEU A 369 -7.67 11.55 -1.75
N ALA A 370 -7.33 10.28 -1.65
CA ALA A 370 -6.61 9.72 -0.52
C ALA A 370 -5.62 8.62 -0.92
N SER A 371 -4.67 8.35 -0.06
CA SER A 371 -3.65 7.32 -0.21
C SER A 371 -3.70 6.30 0.93
N GLN A 372 -3.19 5.10 0.70
CA GLN A 372 -3.08 4.08 1.77
C GLN A 372 -2.32 4.57 3.00
N ILE A 373 -1.35 5.48 2.85
CA ILE A 373 -0.57 6.01 3.99
C ILE A 373 -1.41 6.82 4.97
N ASP A 374 -2.61 7.23 4.59
CA ASP A 374 -3.53 8.00 5.42
C ASP A 374 -4.28 7.13 6.44
N PHE A 375 -4.26 5.81 6.27
CA PHE A 375 -4.99 4.90 7.16
C PHE A 375 -4.40 4.76 8.58
N PRO A 376 -3.08 4.69 8.80
CA PRO A 376 -2.55 4.65 10.16
C PRO A 376 -3.03 5.82 11.04
N PRO A 377 -2.88 7.10 10.66
CA PRO A 377 -3.41 8.20 11.47
C PRO A 377 -4.94 8.21 11.54
N THR A 378 -5.64 7.82 10.47
CA THR A 378 -7.11 7.72 10.45
C THR A 378 -7.64 6.69 11.46
N ILE A 379 -7.01 5.52 11.55
CA ILE A 379 -7.37 4.49 12.53
C ILE A 379 -7.17 5.01 13.95
N LEU A 380 -6.03 5.65 14.22
CA LEU A 380 -5.75 6.22 15.54
C LEU A 380 -6.72 7.36 15.91
N ALA A 381 -7.14 8.16 14.94
CA ALA A 381 -8.16 9.19 15.12
C ALA A 381 -9.53 8.58 15.44
N MET A 382 -9.96 7.51 14.75
CA MET A 382 -11.19 6.79 15.07
C MET A 382 -11.17 6.21 16.49
N LEU A 383 -9.99 5.80 16.98
CA LEU A 383 -9.77 5.35 18.35
C LEU A 383 -9.62 6.50 19.36
N GLN A 384 -9.67 7.75 18.91
CA GLN A 384 -9.46 8.95 19.76
C GLN A 384 -8.15 8.86 20.58
N MET A 385 -7.07 8.47 19.91
CA MET A 385 -5.76 8.32 20.56
C MET A 385 -4.92 9.59 20.42
N SER A 386 -4.32 10.02 21.53
CA SER A 386 -3.29 11.05 21.53
C SER A 386 -1.91 10.38 21.52
N TYR A 387 -1.04 10.76 20.60
CA TYR A 387 0.27 10.11 20.42
C TYR A 387 1.28 11.04 19.73
N PRO A 388 2.59 10.82 19.93
CA PRO A 388 3.62 11.47 19.13
C PRO A 388 3.65 10.82 17.73
N SER A 389 3.40 11.61 16.66
CA SER A 389 3.29 11.14 15.27
C SER A 389 4.54 11.42 14.47
N LEU A 390 4.95 10.45 13.66
CA LEU A 390 5.89 10.59 12.54
C LEU A 390 5.24 10.19 11.21
N PHE A 391 3.91 9.99 11.18
CA PHE A 391 3.20 9.67 9.96
C PHE A 391 3.18 10.87 9.00
N LEU A 392 3.40 10.59 7.72
CA LEU A 392 3.22 11.55 6.62
C LEU A 392 1.80 11.46 6.03
N GLY A 393 1.00 10.51 6.50
CA GLY A 393 -0.41 10.38 6.18
C GLY A 393 -1.27 11.32 7.02
N HIS A 394 -2.47 11.63 6.52
CA HIS A 394 -3.42 12.52 7.16
C HIS A 394 -4.66 11.78 7.66
N ASP A 395 -5.29 12.29 8.72
CA ASP A 395 -6.57 11.77 9.20
C ASP A 395 -7.69 12.08 8.20
N LEU A 396 -8.24 11.06 7.58
CA LEU A 396 -9.30 11.17 6.57
C LEU A 396 -10.66 11.49 7.16
N THR A 397 -10.85 11.35 8.47
CA THR A 397 -12.13 11.67 9.14
C THR A 397 -12.36 13.17 9.31
N ARG A 398 -11.33 13.97 9.06
CA ARG A 398 -11.39 15.43 9.21
C ARG A 398 -11.91 16.10 7.95
N SER A 399 -12.82 17.05 8.16
CA SER A 399 -13.40 17.84 7.08
C SER A 399 -12.64 19.11 6.73
N ASP A 400 -11.78 19.58 7.63
CA ASP A 400 -11.03 20.83 7.54
C ASP A 400 -9.65 20.69 6.87
N HIS A 401 -9.26 19.48 6.50
CA HIS A 401 -7.99 19.25 5.80
C HIS A 401 -8.20 19.43 4.29
N GLU A 402 -7.62 20.51 3.75
CA GLU A 402 -7.81 20.90 2.34
C GLU A 402 -6.95 20.09 1.38
N GLU A 403 -5.80 19.57 1.84
CA GLU A 403 -4.88 18.84 0.97
C GLU A 403 -5.45 17.48 0.53
N GLN A 404 -5.63 17.34 -0.77
CA GLN A 404 -6.10 16.11 -1.40
C GLN A 404 -5.00 15.55 -2.30
N ARG A 405 -4.36 14.47 -1.85
CA ARG A 405 -3.23 13.88 -2.53
C ARG A 405 -3.22 12.36 -2.49
N ALA A 406 -2.51 11.75 -3.42
CA ALA A 406 -2.20 10.34 -3.41
C ALA A 406 -0.82 10.05 -4.00
N PHE A 407 -0.25 8.95 -3.58
CA PHE A 407 1.04 8.46 -4.02
C PHE A 407 0.85 7.17 -4.80
N ILE A 408 1.47 7.07 -5.97
CA ILE A 408 1.47 5.84 -6.75
C ILE A 408 2.88 5.56 -7.25
N SER A 409 3.28 4.30 -7.35
CA SER A 409 4.61 3.95 -7.82
C SER A 409 4.65 2.61 -8.53
N ASN A 410 5.60 2.50 -9.43
CA ASN A 410 6.13 1.21 -9.84
C ASN A 410 7.55 1.04 -9.24
N TYR A 411 8.39 0.22 -9.84
CA TYR A 411 9.73 0.00 -9.33
C TYR A 411 10.67 1.20 -9.53
N GLN A 412 10.45 2.01 -10.56
CA GLN A 412 11.33 3.11 -10.97
C GLN A 412 10.67 4.47 -10.94
N GLU A 413 9.43 4.59 -11.37
CA GLU A 413 8.69 5.82 -11.35
C GLU A 413 7.96 5.99 -10.05
N ILE A 414 7.96 7.23 -9.54
CA ILE A 414 7.21 7.65 -8.36
C ILE A 414 6.28 8.77 -8.82
N GLY A 415 5.03 8.68 -8.44
CA GLY A 415 3.98 9.60 -8.85
C GLY A 415 3.29 10.24 -7.67
N TYR A 416 3.20 11.55 -7.70
CA TYR A 416 2.47 12.39 -6.75
C TYR A 416 1.24 12.98 -7.45
N LEU A 417 0.06 12.60 -7.00
CA LEU A 417 -1.23 13.05 -7.51
C LEU A 417 -1.82 14.07 -6.55
N ARG A 418 -2.21 15.24 -7.03
CA ARG A 418 -2.70 16.37 -6.24
C ARG A 418 -3.92 17.02 -6.91
N ILE A 419 -4.93 17.36 -6.14
CA ILE A 419 -5.99 18.28 -6.58
C ILE A 419 -5.60 19.69 -6.13
N GLY A 420 -5.37 20.56 -7.11
CA GLY A 420 -5.01 21.97 -6.83
C GLY A 420 -6.22 22.81 -6.43
N ASP A 421 -5.98 24.04 -5.98
CA ASP A 421 -7.02 25.00 -5.58
C ASP A 421 -7.95 25.38 -6.73
N ASP A 422 -7.49 25.21 -7.97
CA ASP A 422 -8.27 25.38 -9.21
C ASP A 422 -9.17 24.17 -9.52
N GLY A 423 -9.17 23.15 -8.65
CA GLY A 423 -9.89 21.89 -8.83
C GLY A 423 -9.26 20.94 -9.86
N ALA A 424 -8.17 21.33 -10.52
CA ALA A 424 -7.50 20.49 -11.49
C ALA A 424 -6.69 19.38 -10.79
N LYS A 425 -6.82 18.16 -11.29
CA LYS A 425 -6.01 17.04 -10.87
C LYS A 425 -4.70 17.05 -11.64
N ARG A 426 -3.58 17.21 -10.91
CA ARG A 426 -2.23 17.20 -11.47
C ARG A 426 -1.43 16.01 -10.99
N PHE A 427 -0.50 15.57 -11.81
CA PHE A 427 0.29 14.38 -11.56
C PHE A 427 1.77 14.65 -11.83
N VAL A 428 2.57 14.69 -10.78
CA VAL A 428 4.03 14.80 -10.86
C VAL A 428 4.62 13.40 -10.95
N VAL A 429 5.47 13.15 -11.93
CA VAL A 429 6.18 11.87 -12.09
C VAL A 429 7.67 12.10 -11.99
N LEU A 430 8.27 11.52 -10.96
CA LEU A 430 9.71 11.49 -10.76
C LEU A 430 10.26 10.18 -11.35
N SER A 431 11.23 10.30 -12.24
CA SER A 431 11.85 9.16 -12.93
C SER A 431 13.37 9.18 -12.79
N PRO A 432 14.04 8.02 -13.02
CA PRO A 432 15.49 7.96 -13.07
C PRO A 432 16.10 8.96 -14.05
N LYS A 433 17.41 9.26 -13.87
CA LYS A 433 18.14 10.32 -14.59
C LYS A 433 17.63 11.73 -14.28
N LYS A 434 17.07 11.93 -13.08
CA LYS A 434 16.57 13.20 -12.56
C LYS A 434 15.47 13.82 -13.43
N LYS A 435 14.73 13.00 -14.17
CA LYS A 435 13.61 13.47 -14.97
C LYS A 435 12.41 13.74 -14.08
N VAL A 436 11.75 14.86 -14.33
CA VAL A 436 10.49 15.26 -13.69
C VAL A 436 9.54 15.67 -14.79
N ASN A 437 8.34 15.13 -14.76
CA ASN A 437 7.26 15.54 -15.64
C ASN A 437 6.04 15.91 -14.79
N VAL A 438 5.33 16.94 -15.21
CA VAL A 438 4.05 17.32 -14.61
C VAL A 438 2.98 17.17 -15.68
N TYR A 439 1.87 16.57 -15.29
CA TYR A 439 0.74 16.33 -16.15
C TYR A 439 -0.53 16.86 -15.50
N ARG A 440 -1.42 17.41 -16.29
CA ARG A 440 -2.83 17.53 -15.95
C ARG A 440 -3.54 16.26 -16.32
N VAL A 441 -4.31 15.71 -15.40
CA VAL A 441 -5.14 14.53 -15.64
C VAL A 441 -6.44 14.99 -16.30
N ALA A 442 -6.77 14.44 -17.46
CA ALA A 442 -8.00 14.76 -18.16
C ALA A 442 -9.24 14.21 -17.42
N GLU A 443 -10.43 14.61 -17.85
CA GLU A 443 -11.70 14.20 -17.22
C GLU A 443 -11.95 12.68 -17.23
N ASP A 444 -11.36 11.96 -18.20
CA ASP A 444 -11.41 10.49 -18.24
C ASP A 444 -10.60 9.81 -17.11
N GLY A 445 -9.82 10.58 -16.36
CA GLY A 445 -8.98 10.11 -15.27
C GLY A 445 -7.76 9.27 -15.72
N GLU A 446 -7.54 9.09 -17.02
CA GLU A 446 -6.49 8.24 -17.59
C GLU A 446 -5.53 9.03 -18.50
N THR A 447 -6.04 9.95 -19.30
CA THR A 447 -5.24 10.73 -20.25
C THR A 447 -4.40 11.78 -19.52
N LEU A 448 -3.08 11.77 -19.78
CA LEU A 448 -2.11 12.69 -19.19
C LEU A 448 -1.71 13.76 -20.20
N LEU A 449 -1.99 15.02 -19.88
CA LEU A 449 -1.64 16.17 -20.69
C LEU A 449 -0.44 16.88 -20.04
N MET A 450 0.70 16.96 -20.73
CA MET A 450 1.90 17.58 -20.16
C MET A 450 1.65 19.06 -19.88
N GLU A 451 2.05 19.52 -18.70
CA GLU A 451 2.02 20.93 -18.30
C GLU A 451 3.43 21.39 -17.87
N GLU A 452 3.70 22.68 -18.03
CA GLU A 452 4.95 23.32 -17.58
C GLU A 452 4.64 24.37 -16.50
N GLY A 453 5.65 24.80 -15.74
CA GLY A 453 5.54 25.91 -14.81
C GLY A 453 4.99 25.58 -13.42
N HIS A 454 4.97 24.30 -13.03
CA HIS A 454 4.47 23.86 -11.72
C HIS A 454 5.60 23.45 -10.75
N GLU A 455 6.60 24.32 -10.59
CA GLU A 455 7.78 24.02 -9.78
C GLU A 455 7.45 23.86 -8.29
N ASP A 456 6.45 24.58 -7.77
CA ASP A 456 5.99 24.44 -6.39
C ASP A 456 5.40 23.06 -6.15
N LEU A 457 4.58 22.53 -7.06
CA LEU A 457 4.04 21.19 -6.99
C LEU A 457 5.14 20.11 -7.08
N VAL A 458 6.19 20.35 -7.88
CA VAL A 458 7.36 19.48 -7.93
C VAL A 458 8.11 19.49 -6.60
N ARG A 459 8.27 20.64 -5.97
CA ARG A 459 8.91 20.77 -4.65
C ARG A 459 8.10 20.02 -3.59
N GLU A 460 6.79 20.19 -3.57
CA GLU A 460 5.86 19.46 -2.70
C GLU A 460 6.02 17.94 -2.87
N ALA A 461 6.03 17.44 -4.12
CA ALA A 461 6.27 16.04 -4.39
C ALA A 461 7.63 15.53 -3.87
N LEU A 462 8.70 16.33 -3.99
CA LEU A 462 10.05 15.98 -3.55
C LEU A 462 10.23 15.92 -2.03
N VAL A 463 9.34 16.53 -1.26
CA VAL A 463 9.35 16.46 0.21
C VAL A 463 9.04 15.06 0.71
N TYR A 464 8.12 14.36 0.04
CA TYR A 464 7.70 13.02 0.44
C TYR A 464 8.69 11.92 0.05
N TYR A 465 9.67 12.21 -0.80
CA TYR A 465 10.61 11.23 -1.35
C TYR A 465 12.07 11.57 -1.02
#